data_c250f560e8ebefc524c411bc88023996
#
_entry.id   c250f560e8ebefc524c411bc88023996
#
_cell.length_a   1.000
_cell.length_b   1.000
_cell.length_c   1.000
_cell.angle_alpha   90.00
_cell.angle_beta   90.00
_cell.angle_gamma   90.00
#
_symmetry.space_group_name_H-M   'P 1'
#
loop_
_entity.id
_entity.type
_entity.pdbx_description
1 polymer ?
#
loop_
_entity_poly.entity_id
_entity_poly.type
_entity_poly.pdbx_seq_one_letter_code
_entity_poly.pdbx_strand_id
1 'polypeptide(L)'
;MKPKLGLIVPLKREPKEEIEKVKNLGFQTCQVSCWNMSLYEKEVAEKLKQAVEENDIKITTLWTGFSGRAVWNFTEGPLTIGLVPPDTREKRLKELRKASEFAEWIGVESLTTHVGFIPENPNDPVYISLIDALKDVTRFLDDRGQSFWFETGQETPVTLLRTFEDVGAENLGVNFDPANLIMYGKANPVDALDIIGGYVRDLHA
;
A
#
# COMPACT_ATOMS: atom_id res chain seq x y z
N MET A 1 -5.19 -3.42 22.39
CA MET A 1 -4.40 -4.60 21.96
C MET A 1 -2.98 -4.11 21.68
N LYS A 2 -1.93 -4.85 22.06
CA LYS A 2 -0.57 -4.42 21.68
C LYS A 2 -0.35 -4.76 20.20
N PRO A 3 0.28 -3.86 19.40
CA PRO A 3 0.62 -4.16 18.02
C PRO A 3 1.59 -5.35 17.96
N LYS A 4 1.42 -6.21 16.97
CA LYS A 4 2.40 -7.28 16.70
C LYS A 4 3.50 -6.70 15.83
N LEU A 5 4.74 -7.04 16.14
CA LEU A 5 5.87 -6.70 15.28
C LEU A 5 6.01 -7.73 14.17
N GLY A 6 6.38 -7.25 12.99
CA GLY A 6 6.64 -8.07 11.81
C GLY A 6 7.78 -7.49 10.98
N LEU A 7 8.07 -8.12 9.86
CA LEU A 7 9.05 -7.65 8.89
C LEU A 7 8.37 -7.28 7.57
N ILE A 8 8.94 -6.33 6.84
CA ILE A 8 8.69 -6.22 5.41
C ILE A 8 9.70 -7.10 4.67
N VAL A 9 9.21 -7.98 3.81
CA VAL A 9 10.04 -8.88 3.01
C VAL A 9 9.73 -8.73 1.52
N PRO A 10 10.74 -8.80 0.63
CA PRO A 10 10.49 -8.72 -0.80
C PRO A 10 9.86 -10.02 -1.32
N LEU A 11 8.90 -9.89 -2.24
CA LEU A 11 8.44 -11.03 -3.02
C LEU A 11 9.54 -11.49 -3.97
N LYS A 12 9.85 -12.77 -3.90
CA LYS A 12 10.81 -13.45 -4.80
C LYS A 12 10.13 -14.60 -5.52
N ARG A 13 10.70 -15.05 -6.62
CA ARG A 13 10.23 -16.25 -7.34
C ARG A 13 10.30 -17.50 -6.45
N GLU A 14 11.29 -17.57 -5.58
CA GLU A 14 11.45 -18.56 -4.50
C GLU A 14 11.36 -17.84 -3.15
N PRO A 15 10.16 -17.71 -2.55
CA PRO A 15 9.94 -16.85 -1.38
C PRO A 15 10.30 -17.49 -0.05
N LYS A 16 10.61 -18.79 -0.02
CA LYS A 16 10.78 -19.59 1.20
C LYS A 16 11.80 -18.97 2.17
N GLU A 17 12.99 -18.61 1.68
CA GLU A 17 14.07 -18.03 2.52
C GLU A 17 13.64 -16.73 3.21
N GLU A 18 12.87 -15.89 2.51
CA GLU A 18 12.39 -14.63 3.09
C GLU A 18 11.38 -14.88 4.21
N ILE A 19 10.52 -15.88 4.08
CA ILE A 19 9.57 -16.26 5.13
C ILE A 19 10.26 -16.95 6.30
N GLU A 20 11.19 -17.85 6.05
CA GLU A 20 12.02 -18.48 7.08
C GLU A 20 12.80 -17.43 7.91
N LYS A 21 13.28 -16.37 7.26
CA LYS A 21 13.92 -15.24 7.94
C LYS A 21 12.99 -14.57 8.95
N VAL A 22 11.72 -14.36 8.61
CA VAL A 22 10.71 -13.80 9.52
C VAL A 22 10.61 -14.67 10.78
N LYS A 23 10.45 -15.98 10.59
CA LYS A 23 10.37 -16.95 11.69
C LYS A 23 11.64 -16.99 12.55
N ASN A 24 12.80 -17.06 11.91
CA ASN A 24 14.10 -17.18 12.60
C ASN A 24 14.42 -15.94 13.46
N LEU A 25 13.85 -14.77 13.11
CA LEU A 25 13.94 -13.56 13.91
C LEU A 25 12.86 -13.47 15.00
N GLY A 26 11.99 -14.47 15.12
CA GLY A 26 10.97 -14.56 16.17
C GLY A 26 9.69 -13.80 15.87
N PHE A 27 9.48 -13.33 14.62
CA PHE A 27 8.26 -12.64 14.23
C PHE A 27 7.20 -13.64 13.74
N GLN A 28 5.92 -13.25 13.88
CA GLN A 28 4.76 -14.04 13.45
C GLN A 28 4.00 -13.38 12.28
N THR A 29 4.39 -12.18 11.90
CA THR A 29 3.73 -11.42 10.84
C THR A 29 4.76 -10.82 9.88
N CYS A 30 4.34 -10.60 8.64
CA CYS A 30 5.13 -9.82 7.68
C CYS A 30 4.21 -9.04 6.74
N GLN A 31 4.77 -7.99 6.16
CA GLN A 31 4.27 -7.40 4.91
C GLN A 31 5.11 -7.96 3.76
N VAL A 32 4.48 -8.29 2.65
CA VAL A 32 5.20 -8.73 1.44
C VAL A 32 5.23 -7.59 0.44
N SER A 33 6.43 -7.13 0.07
CA SER A 33 6.59 -6.03 -0.89
C SER A 33 6.95 -6.54 -2.29
N CYS A 34 6.35 -5.96 -3.33
CA CYS A 34 6.62 -6.34 -4.70
C CYS A 34 6.68 -5.12 -5.63
N TRP A 35 7.83 -4.94 -6.29
CA TRP A 35 8.07 -3.91 -7.31
C TRP A 35 8.16 -4.50 -8.72
N ASN A 36 8.15 -5.82 -8.84
CA ASN A 36 8.25 -6.52 -10.11
C ASN A 36 6.93 -7.23 -10.43
N MET A 37 6.11 -6.62 -11.26
CA MET A 37 4.79 -7.13 -11.67
C MET A 37 4.84 -8.49 -12.36
N SER A 38 6.00 -8.94 -12.83
CA SER A 38 6.16 -10.27 -13.41
C SER A 38 6.14 -11.42 -12.39
N LEU A 39 6.26 -11.08 -11.09
CA LEU A 39 6.18 -12.06 -10.00
C LEU A 39 4.73 -12.39 -9.60
N TYR A 40 3.75 -11.64 -10.05
CA TYR A 40 2.34 -11.94 -9.82
C TYR A 40 1.87 -13.08 -10.73
N GLU A 41 2.31 -14.28 -10.41
CA GLU A 41 2.04 -15.56 -11.09
C GLU A 41 1.50 -16.57 -10.07
N LYS A 42 0.62 -17.48 -10.51
CA LYS A 42 0.02 -18.50 -9.64
C LYS A 42 1.07 -19.40 -8.98
N GLU A 43 2.10 -19.80 -9.73
CA GLU A 43 3.19 -20.62 -9.20
C GLU A 43 3.92 -19.92 -8.03
N VAL A 44 4.17 -18.61 -8.13
CA VAL A 44 4.78 -17.82 -7.05
C VAL A 44 3.84 -17.69 -5.85
N ALA A 45 2.54 -17.52 -6.12
CA ALA A 45 1.53 -17.46 -5.06
C ALA A 45 1.44 -18.78 -4.29
N GLU A 46 1.44 -19.92 -4.98
CA GLU A 46 1.41 -21.25 -4.35
C GLU A 46 2.65 -21.48 -3.47
N LYS A 47 3.84 -21.14 -3.97
CA LYS A 47 5.10 -21.26 -3.21
C LYS A 47 5.10 -20.34 -1.97
N LEU A 48 4.59 -19.10 -2.11
CA LEU A 48 4.50 -18.18 -0.99
C LEU A 48 3.50 -18.68 0.07
N LYS A 49 2.35 -19.16 -0.38
CA LYS A 49 1.32 -19.74 0.50
C LYS A 49 1.86 -20.92 1.30
N GLN A 50 2.52 -21.86 0.61
CA GLN A 50 3.17 -22.99 1.26
C GLN A 50 4.22 -22.52 2.30
N ALA A 51 5.07 -21.56 1.93
CA ALA A 51 6.10 -21.08 2.84
C ALA A 51 5.52 -20.43 4.10
N VAL A 52 4.45 -19.63 4.02
CA VAL A 52 3.82 -19.00 5.19
C VAL A 52 3.10 -20.04 6.06
N GLU A 53 2.45 -21.04 5.46
CA GLU A 53 1.78 -22.13 6.18
C GLU A 53 2.82 -23.00 6.94
N GLU A 54 3.91 -23.42 6.30
CA GLU A 54 4.98 -24.22 6.92
C GLU A 54 5.65 -23.48 8.09
N ASN A 55 5.67 -22.17 8.07
CA ASN A 55 6.35 -21.34 9.08
C ASN A 55 5.42 -20.71 10.12
N ASP A 56 4.10 -20.86 9.99
CA ASP A 56 3.07 -20.21 10.82
C ASP A 56 3.23 -18.68 10.86
N ILE A 57 3.44 -18.09 9.66
CA ILE A 57 3.57 -16.66 9.45
C ILE A 57 2.29 -16.12 8.82
N LYS A 58 1.81 -14.96 9.29
CA LYS A 58 0.68 -14.26 8.68
C LYS A 58 1.19 -13.07 7.86
N ILE A 59 0.80 -13.01 6.59
CA ILE A 59 0.99 -11.79 5.77
C ILE A 59 -0.13 -10.80 6.16
N THR A 60 0.23 -9.58 6.58
CA THR A 60 -0.73 -8.54 6.97
C THR A 60 -1.22 -7.74 5.77
N THR A 61 -0.37 -7.48 4.79
CA THR A 61 -0.73 -6.80 3.54
C THR A 61 0.25 -7.13 2.42
N LEU A 62 -0.22 -7.04 1.18
CA LEU A 62 0.63 -7.00 0.00
C LEU A 62 0.99 -5.53 -0.31
N TRP A 63 2.24 -5.16 -0.04
CA TRP A 63 2.77 -3.85 -0.37
C TRP A 63 3.18 -3.83 -1.85
N THR A 64 2.37 -3.22 -2.70
CA THR A 64 2.60 -3.20 -4.15
C THR A 64 3.23 -1.88 -4.60
N GLY A 65 4.39 -1.97 -5.25
CA GLY A 65 4.94 -0.89 -6.03
C GLY A 65 4.33 -0.83 -7.43
N PHE A 66 4.87 0.04 -8.26
CA PHE A 66 4.45 0.18 -9.66
C PHE A 66 5.65 0.12 -10.58
N SER A 67 5.43 -0.33 -11.81
CA SER A 67 6.47 -0.32 -12.83
C SER A 67 6.80 1.09 -13.31
N GLY A 68 7.98 1.25 -13.87
CA GLY A 68 8.46 2.51 -14.43
C GLY A 68 9.28 3.34 -13.44
N ARG A 69 9.43 4.62 -13.78
CA ARG A 69 10.26 5.53 -12.99
C ARG A 69 9.53 5.90 -11.69
N ALA A 70 10.25 5.81 -10.57
CA ALA A 70 9.84 6.32 -9.26
C ALA A 70 11.00 7.11 -8.66
N VAL A 71 10.82 8.40 -8.46
CA VAL A 71 11.85 9.30 -7.90
C VAL A 71 11.31 9.91 -6.62
N TRP A 72 11.94 9.56 -5.52
CA TRP A 72 11.49 9.90 -4.16
C TRP A 72 12.01 11.26 -3.71
N ASN A 73 11.68 12.32 -4.48
CA ASN A 73 12.01 13.69 -4.14
C ASN A 73 10.83 14.64 -4.43
N PHE A 74 10.96 15.91 -4.02
CA PHE A 74 9.90 16.91 -4.17
C PHE A 74 9.74 17.46 -5.59
N THR A 75 10.76 17.34 -6.43
CA THR A 75 10.77 17.92 -7.78
C THR A 75 10.16 16.98 -8.81
N GLU A 76 10.57 15.71 -8.78
CA GLU A 76 10.15 14.71 -9.75
C GLU A 76 9.13 13.72 -9.18
N GLY A 77 9.07 13.60 -7.86
CA GLY A 77 8.13 12.73 -7.15
C GLY A 77 6.68 12.95 -7.56
N PRO A 78 6.20 14.20 -7.61
CA PRO A 78 4.82 14.50 -8.04
C PRO A 78 4.45 13.98 -9.42
N LEU A 79 5.45 13.77 -10.30
CA LEU A 79 5.27 13.27 -11.66
C LEU A 79 5.56 11.77 -11.81
N THR A 80 6.07 11.12 -10.76
CA THR A 80 6.61 9.76 -10.89
C THR A 80 6.10 8.76 -9.85
N ILE A 81 5.52 9.21 -8.74
CA ILE A 81 5.11 8.31 -7.65
C ILE A 81 3.61 8.09 -7.62
N GLY A 82 3.21 6.84 -7.40
CA GLY A 82 1.85 6.43 -7.06
C GLY A 82 0.83 6.58 -8.18
N LEU A 83 -0.41 6.85 -7.81
CA LEU A 83 -1.55 6.99 -8.73
C LEU A 83 -1.86 8.45 -9.10
N VAL A 84 -1.19 9.42 -8.44
CA VAL A 84 -1.40 10.85 -8.71
C VAL A 84 -1.05 11.25 -10.14
N PRO A 85 0.10 10.83 -10.73
CA PRO A 85 0.45 11.26 -12.08
C PRO A 85 -0.54 10.74 -13.14
N PRO A 86 -1.24 11.63 -13.89
CA PRO A 86 -2.24 11.21 -14.87
C PRO A 86 -1.67 10.31 -15.98
N ASP A 87 -0.47 10.61 -16.46
CA ASP A 87 0.16 9.91 -17.59
C ASP A 87 0.45 8.41 -17.31
N THR A 88 0.65 8.05 -16.05
CA THR A 88 0.95 6.67 -15.65
C THR A 88 -0.18 5.99 -14.91
N ARG A 89 -1.21 6.72 -14.50
CA ARG A 89 -2.30 6.26 -13.64
C ARG A 89 -3.02 5.05 -14.21
N GLU A 90 -3.46 5.12 -15.44
CA GLU A 90 -4.20 4.04 -16.10
C GLU A 90 -3.42 2.70 -16.09
N LYS A 91 -2.11 2.77 -16.39
CA LYS A 91 -1.22 1.62 -16.33
C LYS A 91 -1.11 1.08 -14.92
N ARG A 92 -0.91 1.95 -13.92
CA ARG A 92 -0.75 1.59 -12.51
C ARG A 92 -2.02 1.03 -11.89
N LEU A 93 -3.18 1.51 -12.32
CA LEU A 93 -4.46 0.90 -11.93
C LEU A 93 -4.59 -0.54 -12.45
N LYS A 94 -4.11 -0.85 -13.66
CA LYS A 94 -4.06 -2.22 -14.18
C LYS A 94 -3.09 -3.09 -13.37
N GLU A 95 -1.94 -2.54 -13.00
CA GLU A 95 -0.97 -3.21 -12.15
C GLU A 95 -1.53 -3.49 -10.74
N LEU A 96 -2.27 -2.54 -10.16
CA LEU A 96 -2.93 -2.73 -8.87
C LEU A 96 -4.02 -3.81 -8.93
N ARG A 97 -4.80 -3.89 -10.02
CA ARG A 97 -5.75 -4.99 -10.22
C ARG A 97 -5.06 -6.35 -10.33
N LYS A 98 -3.91 -6.41 -10.99
CA LYS A 98 -3.09 -7.65 -11.03
C LYS A 98 -2.55 -8.01 -9.65
N ALA A 99 -2.13 -7.03 -8.86
CA ALA A 99 -1.73 -7.24 -7.46
C ALA A 99 -2.89 -7.76 -6.61
N SER A 100 -4.12 -7.26 -6.84
CA SER A 100 -5.34 -7.74 -6.19
C SER A 100 -5.61 -9.22 -6.47
N GLU A 101 -5.48 -9.66 -7.73
CA GLU A 101 -5.62 -11.07 -8.09
C GLU A 101 -4.57 -11.94 -7.39
N PHE A 102 -3.33 -11.46 -7.31
CA PHE A 102 -2.27 -12.16 -6.60
C PHE A 102 -2.54 -12.23 -5.10
N ALA A 103 -3.00 -11.13 -4.48
CA ALA A 103 -3.39 -11.07 -3.07
C ALA A 103 -4.52 -12.08 -2.75
N GLU A 104 -5.50 -12.21 -3.64
CA GLU A 104 -6.57 -13.23 -3.54
C GLU A 104 -5.99 -14.65 -3.55
N TRP A 105 -5.04 -14.96 -4.44
CA TRP A 105 -4.41 -16.28 -4.49
C TRP A 105 -3.64 -16.64 -3.22
N ILE A 106 -3.03 -15.67 -2.57
CA ILE A 106 -2.29 -15.88 -1.31
C ILE A 106 -3.15 -15.69 -0.05
N GLY A 107 -4.44 -15.37 -0.21
CA GLY A 107 -5.37 -15.17 0.92
C GLY A 107 -5.11 -13.90 1.74
N VAL A 108 -4.61 -12.84 1.10
CA VAL A 108 -4.35 -11.53 1.73
C VAL A 108 -5.46 -10.54 1.33
N GLU A 109 -6.11 -9.96 2.34
CA GLU A 109 -7.30 -9.12 2.18
C GLU A 109 -6.98 -7.62 2.11
N SER A 110 -5.71 -7.24 1.94
CA SER A 110 -5.32 -5.83 1.85
C SER A 110 -4.14 -5.60 0.92
N LEU A 111 -4.22 -4.49 0.20
CA LEU A 111 -3.13 -3.97 -0.62
C LEU A 111 -2.67 -2.64 -0.07
N THR A 112 -1.37 -2.44 0.00
CA THR A 112 -0.75 -1.18 0.43
C THR A 112 0.09 -0.61 -0.69
N THR A 113 0.07 0.72 -0.84
CA THR A 113 1.00 1.45 -1.73
C THR A 113 1.08 2.92 -1.37
N HIS A 114 2.12 3.60 -1.84
CA HIS A 114 2.12 5.06 -1.91
C HIS A 114 1.21 5.52 -3.05
N VAL A 115 0.19 6.32 -2.74
CA VAL A 115 -0.68 6.92 -3.77
C VAL A 115 0.01 8.09 -4.46
N GLY A 116 0.96 8.73 -3.77
CA GLY A 116 1.81 9.80 -4.31
C GLY A 116 1.47 11.17 -3.73
N PHE A 117 1.96 12.22 -4.38
CA PHE A 117 1.78 13.60 -3.94
C PHE A 117 0.36 14.11 -4.26
N ILE A 118 -0.60 13.74 -3.42
CA ILE A 118 -2.01 14.15 -3.58
C ILE A 118 -2.09 15.68 -3.51
N PRO A 119 -2.70 16.36 -4.50
CA PRO A 119 -2.84 17.80 -4.48
C PRO A 119 -3.63 18.31 -3.27
N GLU A 120 -3.11 19.35 -2.60
CA GLU A 120 -3.79 19.94 -1.44
C GLU A 120 -4.97 20.82 -1.84
N ASN A 121 -4.99 21.34 -3.07
CA ASN A 121 -6.14 22.06 -3.61
C ASN A 121 -7.19 21.08 -4.14
N PRO A 122 -8.40 21.02 -3.54
CA PRO A 122 -9.47 20.13 -4.00
C PRO A 122 -10.04 20.48 -5.38
N ASN A 123 -9.77 21.70 -5.87
CA ASN A 123 -10.18 22.13 -7.22
C ASN A 123 -9.10 21.83 -8.28
N ASP A 124 -7.99 21.21 -7.92
CA ASP A 124 -6.97 20.80 -8.89
C ASP A 124 -7.55 19.69 -9.80
N PRO A 125 -7.47 19.83 -11.13
CA PRO A 125 -7.94 18.80 -12.05
C PRO A 125 -7.30 17.43 -11.82
N VAL A 126 -6.05 17.39 -11.35
CA VAL A 126 -5.36 16.14 -10.99
C VAL A 126 -6.00 15.50 -9.77
N TYR A 127 -6.36 16.30 -8.74
CA TYR A 127 -7.08 15.80 -7.57
C TYR A 127 -8.44 15.22 -7.95
N ILE A 128 -9.25 15.98 -8.70
CA ILE A 128 -10.59 15.54 -9.11
C ILE A 128 -10.52 14.21 -9.87
N SER A 129 -9.64 14.13 -10.87
CA SER A 129 -9.47 12.90 -11.65
C SER A 129 -8.85 11.73 -10.85
N LEU A 130 -8.08 12.02 -9.80
CA LEU A 130 -7.57 11.00 -8.87
C LEU A 130 -8.72 10.42 -8.03
N ILE A 131 -9.61 11.28 -7.49
CA ILE A 131 -10.77 10.82 -6.70
C ILE A 131 -11.63 9.87 -7.51
N ASP A 132 -11.92 10.18 -8.78
CA ASP A 132 -12.68 9.29 -9.66
C ASP A 132 -11.99 7.93 -9.85
N ALA A 133 -10.68 7.94 -10.07
CA ALA A 133 -9.89 6.72 -10.21
C ALA A 133 -9.83 5.90 -8.92
N LEU A 134 -9.76 6.55 -7.77
CA LEU A 134 -9.78 5.88 -6.46
C LEU A 134 -11.15 5.27 -6.17
N LYS A 135 -12.26 5.93 -6.50
CA LYS A 135 -13.62 5.37 -6.38
C LYS A 135 -13.78 4.09 -7.21
N ASP A 136 -13.22 4.08 -8.42
CA ASP A 136 -13.29 2.90 -9.30
C ASP A 136 -12.47 1.73 -8.74
N VAL A 137 -11.23 1.99 -8.32
CA VAL A 137 -10.36 0.93 -7.82
C VAL A 137 -10.77 0.41 -6.45
N THR A 138 -11.26 1.28 -5.55
CA THR A 138 -11.74 0.84 -4.23
C THR A 138 -12.98 -0.04 -4.35
N ARG A 139 -13.91 0.28 -5.25
CA ARG A 139 -15.06 -0.58 -5.56
C ARG A 139 -14.60 -1.95 -6.09
N PHE A 140 -13.66 -1.95 -7.04
CA PHE A 140 -13.10 -3.19 -7.59
C PHE A 140 -12.48 -4.08 -6.50
N LEU A 141 -11.80 -3.48 -5.51
CA LEU A 141 -11.22 -4.21 -4.38
C LEU A 141 -12.29 -4.69 -3.40
N ASP A 142 -13.30 -3.86 -3.11
CA ASP A 142 -14.41 -4.19 -2.23
C ASP A 142 -15.22 -5.39 -2.74
N ASP A 143 -15.49 -5.46 -4.04
CA ASP A 143 -16.14 -6.59 -4.70
C ASP A 143 -15.38 -7.93 -4.50
N ARG A 144 -14.10 -7.86 -4.09
CA ARG A 144 -13.22 -9.00 -3.76
C ARG A 144 -12.99 -9.17 -2.26
N GLY A 145 -13.67 -8.41 -1.42
CA GLY A 145 -13.46 -8.40 0.03
C GLY A 145 -12.09 -7.85 0.43
N GLN A 146 -11.49 -6.99 -0.39
CA GLN A 146 -10.16 -6.44 -0.16
C GLN A 146 -10.20 -4.97 0.24
N SER A 147 -9.27 -4.59 1.11
CA SER A 147 -9.03 -3.21 1.54
C SER A 147 -7.86 -2.59 0.80
N PHE A 148 -7.91 -1.27 0.63
CA PHE A 148 -6.83 -0.49 0.05
C PHE A 148 -6.23 0.47 1.09
N TRP A 149 -4.97 0.25 1.45
CA TRP A 149 -4.30 1.07 2.45
C TRP A 149 -3.27 1.98 1.82
N PHE A 150 -3.32 3.25 2.18
CA PHE A 150 -2.36 4.25 1.71
C PHE A 150 -1.20 4.31 2.70
N GLU A 151 0.02 4.16 2.20
CA GLU A 151 1.20 4.44 3.00
C GLU A 151 1.40 5.94 3.10
N THR A 152 1.50 6.44 4.34
CA THR A 152 1.71 7.87 4.58
C THR A 152 3.06 8.34 4.10
N GLY A 153 3.14 9.61 3.66
CA GLY A 153 4.42 10.21 3.30
C GLY A 153 4.35 11.51 2.53
N GLN A 154 3.80 11.50 1.33
CA GLN A 154 3.90 12.63 0.40
C GLN A 154 2.76 13.65 0.56
N GLU A 155 1.69 13.31 1.22
CA GLU A 155 0.51 14.13 1.50
C GLU A 155 0.44 14.54 2.97
N THR A 156 -0.28 15.62 3.25
CA THR A 156 -0.60 15.97 4.64
C THR A 156 -1.73 15.08 5.17
N PRO A 157 -1.81 14.83 6.50
CA PRO A 157 -2.91 14.08 7.09
C PRO A 157 -4.29 14.65 6.78
N VAL A 158 -4.41 15.98 6.69
CA VAL A 158 -5.67 16.66 6.33
C VAL A 158 -6.04 16.38 4.88
N THR A 159 -5.06 16.39 3.96
CA THR A 159 -5.30 16.03 2.55
C THR A 159 -5.70 14.57 2.41
N LEU A 160 -5.06 13.68 3.18
CA LEU A 160 -5.39 12.27 3.17
C LEU A 160 -6.81 12.01 3.70
N LEU A 161 -7.18 12.62 4.84
CA LEU A 161 -8.53 12.53 5.41
C LEU A 161 -9.59 12.99 4.39
N ARG A 162 -9.40 14.19 3.81
CA ARG A 162 -10.31 14.71 2.77
C ARG A 162 -10.42 13.74 1.59
N THR A 163 -9.29 13.17 1.16
CA THR A 163 -9.29 12.19 0.07
C THR A 163 -10.16 10.98 0.41
N PHE A 164 -10.09 10.46 1.63
CA PHE A 164 -10.92 9.35 2.07
C PHE A 164 -12.40 9.71 2.13
N GLU A 165 -12.73 10.92 2.62
CA GLU A 165 -14.10 11.44 2.64
C GLU A 165 -14.66 11.62 1.23
N ASP A 166 -13.88 12.19 0.30
CA ASP A 166 -14.29 12.42 -1.09
C ASP A 166 -14.42 11.11 -1.89
N VAL A 167 -13.62 10.09 -1.59
CA VAL A 167 -13.76 8.74 -2.16
C VAL A 167 -14.98 8.05 -1.57
N GLY A 168 -15.21 8.14 -0.25
CA GLY A 168 -16.38 7.62 0.44
C GLY A 168 -16.45 6.09 0.47
N ALA A 169 -15.32 5.38 0.42
CA ALA A 169 -15.25 3.92 0.45
C ALA A 169 -14.87 3.43 1.85
N GLU A 170 -15.57 2.39 2.35
CA GLU A 170 -15.35 1.84 3.69
C GLU A 170 -14.10 0.95 3.78
N ASN A 171 -13.63 0.45 2.64
CA ASN A 171 -12.45 -0.42 2.54
C ASN A 171 -11.12 0.34 2.43
N LEU A 172 -11.11 1.65 2.72
CA LEU A 172 -9.90 2.45 2.82
C LEU A 172 -9.24 2.31 4.19
N GLY A 173 -7.91 2.39 4.21
CA GLY A 173 -7.11 2.37 5.42
C GLY A 173 -5.76 3.06 5.24
N VAL A 174 -5.01 3.13 6.32
CA VAL A 174 -3.69 3.72 6.36
C VAL A 174 -2.67 2.68 6.85
N ASN A 175 -1.61 2.49 6.08
CA ASN A 175 -0.35 1.95 6.55
C ASN A 175 0.48 3.14 7.04
N PHE A 176 0.57 3.31 8.35
CA PHE A 176 1.10 4.53 8.94
C PHE A 176 2.62 4.46 9.06
N ASP A 177 3.32 5.25 8.24
CA ASP A 177 4.77 5.45 8.33
C ASP A 177 5.07 6.84 8.93
N PRO A 178 5.44 6.90 10.23
CA PRO A 178 5.77 8.16 10.90
C PRO A 178 7.05 8.80 10.37
N ALA A 179 8.02 7.99 9.92
CA ALA A 179 9.29 8.49 9.40
C ALA A 179 9.09 9.24 8.07
N ASN A 180 8.23 8.73 7.20
CA ASN A 180 7.89 9.39 5.95
C ASN A 180 7.25 10.76 6.16
N LEU A 181 6.33 10.90 7.12
CA LEU A 181 5.72 12.20 7.44
C LEU A 181 6.76 13.25 7.86
N ILE A 182 7.76 12.85 8.64
CA ILE A 182 8.87 13.73 9.05
C ILE A 182 9.78 14.02 7.87
N MET A 183 10.18 13.00 7.12
CA MET A 183 11.11 13.11 6.01
C MET A 183 10.59 14.00 4.88
N TYR A 184 9.29 13.90 4.59
CA TYR A 184 8.62 14.77 3.61
C TYR A 184 8.12 16.11 4.21
N GLY A 185 8.33 16.34 5.51
CA GLY A 185 7.91 17.58 6.18
C GLY A 185 6.40 17.83 6.12
N LYS A 186 5.59 16.76 6.14
CA LYS A 186 4.14 16.83 5.95
C LYS A 186 3.36 16.93 7.24
N ALA A 187 3.86 16.34 8.32
CA ALA A 187 3.25 16.46 9.65
C ALA A 187 4.20 16.01 10.78
N ASN A 188 3.87 16.43 12.00
CA ASN A 188 4.26 15.70 13.19
C ASN A 188 3.43 14.39 13.24
N PRO A 189 4.06 13.20 13.35
CA PRO A 189 3.32 11.95 13.34
C PRO A 189 2.33 11.78 14.50
N VAL A 190 2.60 12.37 15.67
CA VAL A 190 1.69 12.30 16.81
C VAL A 190 0.42 13.08 16.50
N ASP A 191 0.54 14.32 15.98
CA ASP A 191 -0.60 15.15 15.60
C ASP A 191 -1.38 14.53 14.42
N ALA A 192 -0.69 13.81 13.52
CA ALA A 192 -1.31 13.09 12.42
C ALA A 192 -2.30 12.02 12.90
N LEU A 193 -2.01 11.34 14.02
CA LEU A 193 -2.91 10.32 14.59
C LEU A 193 -4.23 10.91 15.09
N ASP A 194 -4.26 12.17 15.52
CA ASP A 194 -5.50 12.85 15.89
C ASP A 194 -6.42 13.07 14.68
N ILE A 195 -5.84 13.12 13.46
CA ILE A 195 -6.57 13.37 12.21
C ILE A 195 -6.97 12.06 11.53
N ILE A 196 -6.01 11.14 11.35
CA ILE A 196 -6.19 9.92 10.53
C ILE A 196 -6.12 8.62 11.34
N GLY A 197 -5.97 8.68 12.66
CA GLY A 197 -5.79 7.49 13.51
C GLY A 197 -6.93 6.48 13.41
N GLY A 198 -8.16 6.93 13.14
CA GLY A 198 -9.30 6.04 12.91
C GLY A 198 -9.18 5.13 11.68
N TYR A 199 -8.34 5.52 10.73
CA TYR A 199 -8.06 4.77 9.50
C TYR A 199 -6.83 3.89 9.57
N VAL A 200 -5.99 4.01 10.62
CA VAL A 200 -4.77 3.21 10.75
C VAL A 200 -5.10 1.73 10.88
N ARG A 201 -4.52 0.91 10.03
CA ARG A 201 -4.68 -0.54 9.97
C ARG A 201 -3.39 -1.28 10.21
N ASP A 202 -2.27 -0.71 9.76
CA ASP A 202 -0.93 -1.26 9.97
C ASP A 202 0.07 -0.12 10.17
N LEU A 203 1.25 -0.45 10.64
CA LEU A 203 2.33 0.49 10.97
C LEU A 203 3.59 0.06 10.22
N HIS A 204 4.24 1.04 9.58
CA HIS A 204 5.56 0.89 9.00
C HIS A 204 6.56 1.72 9.81
N ALA A 205 7.63 1.09 10.37
CA ALA A 205 8.58 1.74 11.26
C ALA A 205 10.03 1.31 10.97
#